data_10522e0d85aab9e75ca2f594280ee621
#
_entry.id   10522e0d85aab9e75ca2f594280ee621
#
_cell.length_a   1.000
_cell.length_b   1.000
_cell.length_c   1.000
_cell.angle_alpha   90.00
_cell.angle_beta   90.00
_cell.angle_gamma   90.00
#
_symmetry.space_group_name_H-M   'P 1'
#
loop_
_entity.id
_entity.type
_entity.pdbx_description
1 polymer ?
#
loop_
_entity_poly.entity_id
_entity_poly.type
_entity_poly.pdbx_seq_one_letter_code
_entity_poly.pdbx_strand_id
1 'polypeptide(L)'
;MLRVILFSLVALVVVFLGARSCGLTPEQIEDQILLADLNAQEGAAYRAANRERDGVVTLANGLQIEVLREGDGPVPADDDWVQIHYRGWHVDGREFENSWRKGEPATVTVSGTIPGWRQALVSIPAGTRLKLVLPPELAYGRPGGGIIGPEETLVFELELLAIVEPDRPRERDEWEQPVPGLR
;
A
#
# COMPACT_ATOMS: atom_id res chain seq x y z
N MET A 1 -49.61 -17.34 -25.81
CA MET A 1 -49.40 -16.52 -24.60
C MET A 1 -48.62 -17.25 -23.50
N LEU A 2 -48.97 -18.50 -23.11
CA LEU A 2 -48.26 -19.24 -22.05
C LEU A 2 -46.75 -19.44 -22.27
N ARG A 3 -46.32 -19.68 -23.54
CA ARG A 3 -44.88 -19.85 -23.87
C ARG A 3 -44.07 -18.56 -23.73
N VAL A 4 -44.65 -17.40 -24.01
CA VAL A 4 -43.97 -16.10 -23.85
C VAL A 4 -43.75 -15.74 -22.39
N ILE A 5 -44.76 -16.05 -21.54
CA ILE A 5 -44.68 -15.83 -20.10
C ILE A 5 -43.60 -16.76 -19.49
N LEU A 6 -43.52 -18.01 -19.94
CA LEU A 6 -42.51 -18.96 -19.44
C LEU A 6 -41.08 -18.52 -19.79
N PHE A 7 -40.84 -17.99 -21.01
CA PHE A 7 -39.54 -17.49 -21.44
C PHE A 7 -39.14 -16.23 -20.69
N SER A 8 -40.07 -15.31 -20.40
CA SER A 8 -39.75 -14.12 -19.61
C SER A 8 -39.48 -14.45 -18.14
N LEU A 9 -40.17 -15.45 -17.57
CA LEU A 9 -39.89 -15.91 -16.19
C LEU A 9 -38.54 -16.60 -16.06
N VAL A 10 -38.14 -17.44 -17.04
CA VAL A 10 -36.82 -18.09 -17.09
C VAL A 10 -35.71 -17.05 -17.28
N ALA A 11 -35.92 -16.06 -18.16
CA ALA A 11 -34.95 -14.96 -18.36
C ALA A 11 -34.77 -14.14 -17.08
N LEU A 12 -35.84 -13.86 -16.36
CA LEU A 12 -35.81 -13.11 -15.09
C LEU A 12 -35.11 -13.89 -13.98
N VAL A 13 -35.31 -15.21 -13.91
CA VAL A 13 -34.61 -16.11 -12.98
C VAL A 13 -33.12 -16.20 -13.33
N VAL A 14 -32.75 -16.28 -14.60
CA VAL A 14 -31.34 -16.32 -15.04
C VAL A 14 -30.65 -14.99 -14.73
N VAL A 15 -31.30 -13.84 -14.95
CA VAL A 15 -30.78 -12.52 -14.58
C VAL A 15 -30.62 -12.40 -13.07
N PHE A 16 -31.62 -12.90 -12.29
CA PHE A 16 -31.58 -12.86 -10.82
C PHE A 16 -30.50 -13.80 -10.24
N LEU A 17 -30.29 -14.98 -10.85
CA LEU A 17 -29.21 -15.89 -10.48
C LEU A 17 -27.84 -15.36 -10.92
N GLY A 18 -27.76 -14.70 -12.08
CA GLY A 18 -26.53 -14.05 -12.57
C GLY A 18 -26.13 -12.84 -11.74
N ALA A 19 -27.10 -12.06 -11.23
CA ALA A 19 -26.85 -10.94 -10.32
C ALA A 19 -26.38 -11.39 -8.93
N ARG A 20 -26.76 -12.61 -8.49
CA ARG A 20 -26.29 -13.18 -7.22
C ARG A 20 -24.87 -13.74 -7.28
N SER A 21 -24.32 -13.99 -8.45
CA SER A 21 -22.96 -14.60 -8.56
C SER A 21 -21.82 -13.58 -8.46
N CYS A 22 -22.11 -12.30 -8.29
CA CYS A 22 -21.13 -11.21 -8.16
C CYS A 22 -21.13 -10.51 -6.79
N GLY A 23 -21.95 -10.93 -5.84
CA GLY A 23 -22.03 -10.34 -4.49
C GLY A 23 -21.61 -11.34 -3.41
N LEU A 24 -21.06 -10.81 -2.32
CA LEU A 24 -20.79 -11.61 -1.11
C LEU A 24 -22.11 -12.16 -0.55
N THR A 25 -22.08 -13.39 -0.03
CA THR A 25 -23.22 -13.95 0.71
C THR A 25 -23.41 -13.21 2.04
N PRO A 26 -24.62 -13.22 2.64
CA PRO A 26 -24.85 -12.63 3.98
C PRO A 26 -23.85 -13.13 5.02
N GLU A 27 -23.53 -14.42 5.03
CA GLU A 27 -22.55 -15.05 5.91
C GLU A 27 -21.13 -14.47 5.68
N GLN A 28 -20.70 -14.34 4.41
CA GLN A 28 -19.42 -13.72 4.09
C GLN A 28 -19.34 -12.24 4.49
N ILE A 29 -20.46 -11.53 4.45
CA ILE A 29 -20.53 -10.13 4.91
C ILE A 29 -20.38 -10.08 6.44
N GLU A 30 -21.06 -10.96 7.18
CA GLU A 30 -20.93 -11.05 8.63
C GLU A 30 -19.50 -11.41 9.05
N ASP A 31 -18.88 -12.38 8.39
CA ASP A 31 -17.48 -12.75 8.61
C ASP A 31 -16.52 -11.60 8.36
N GLN A 32 -16.73 -10.82 7.29
CA GLN A 32 -15.91 -9.65 7.00
C GLN A 32 -16.07 -8.52 8.02
N ILE A 33 -17.29 -8.29 8.51
CA ILE A 33 -17.55 -7.30 9.57
C ILE A 33 -16.85 -7.73 10.86
N LEU A 34 -17.01 -9.00 11.25
CA LEU A 34 -16.35 -9.53 12.45
C LEU A 34 -14.83 -9.44 12.36
N LEU A 35 -14.25 -9.77 11.20
CA LEU A 35 -12.82 -9.66 10.96
C LEU A 35 -12.35 -8.21 11.04
N ALA A 36 -13.12 -7.26 10.47
CA ALA A 36 -12.82 -5.84 10.53
C ALA A 36 -12.79 -5.34 11.99
N ASP A 37 -13.78 -5.73 12.77
CA ASP A 37 -13.88 -5.34 14.20
C ASP A 37 -12.71 -5.92 15.00
N LEU A 38 -12.34 -7.18 14.76
CA LEU A 38 -11.21 -7.82 15.41
C LEU A 38 -9.89 -7.11 15.06
N ASN A 39 -9.63 -6.89 13.77
CA ASN A 39 -8.43 -6.20 13.30
C ASN A 39 -8.34 -4.77 13.87
N ALA A 40 -9.46 -4.05 13.91
CA ALA A 40 -9.52 -2.71 14.48
C ALA A 40 -9.15 -2.71 15.98
N GLN A 41 -9.66 -3.68 16.76
CA GLN A 41 -9.37 -3.82 18.18
C GLN A 41 -7.91 -4.20 18.43
N GLU A 42 -7.41 -5.23 17.75
CA GLU A 42 -6.01 -5.66 17.86
C GLU A 42 -5.05 -4.55 17.43
N GLY A 43 -5.35 -3.88 16.32
CA GLY A 43 -4.57 -2.75 15.83
C GLY A 43 -4.56 -1.57 16.80
N ALA A 44 -5.71 -1.23 17.40
CA ALA A 44 -5.79 -0.17 18.40
C ALA A 44 -4.97 -0.51 19.65
N ALA A 45 -5.05 -1.75 20.13
CA ALA A 45 -4.27 -2.23 21.28
C ALA A 45 -2.77 -2.19 20.97
N TYR A 46 -2.35 -2.64 19.79
CA TYR A 46 -0.97 -2.57 19.36
C TYR A 46 -0.45 -1.12 19.31
N ARG A 47 -1.18 -0.19 18.68
CA ARG A 47 -0.80 1.22 18.62
C ARG A 47 -0.73 1.87 20.00
N ALA A 48 -1.65 1.52 20.90
CA ALA A 48 -1.63 2.02 22.27
C ALA A 48 -0.37 1.57 23.02
N ALA A 49 0.00 0.30 22.92
CA ALA A 49 1.22 -0.22 23.55
C ALA A 49 2.49 0.33 22.88
N ASN A 50 2.52 0.44 21.55
CA ASN A 50 3.69 0.92 20.82
C ASN A 50 3.99 2.40 21.10
N ARG A 51 2.97 3.24 21.33
CA ARG A 51 3.10 4.66 21.66
C ARG A 51 3.89 4.92 22.95
N GLU A 52 3.82 3.99 23.91
CA GLU A 52 4.50 4.10 25.21
C GLU A 52 5.99 3.70 25.13
N ARG A 53 6.47 3.26 23.96
CA ARG A 53 7.87 2.88 23.79
C ARG A 53 8.75 4.13 23.61
N ASP A 54 9.95 4.07 24.17
CA ASP A 54 10.95 5.11 23.97
C ASP A 54 11.30 5.28 22.49
N GLY A 55 11.43 6.53 22.05
CA GLY A 55 11.77 6.89 20.66
C GLY A 55 10.60 6.86 19.68
N VAL A 56 9.40 6.46 20.10
CA VAL A 56 8.20 6.49 19.24
C VAL A 56 7.52 7.85 19.31
N VAL A 57 7.36 8.48 18.15
CA VAL A 57 6.59 9.72 17.97
C VAL A 57 5.26 9.37 17.34
N THR A 58 4.15 9.81 17.93
CA THR A 58 2.80 9.65 17.39
C THR A 58 2.30 10.98 16.83
N LEU A 59 1.97 11.01 15.54
CA LEU A 59 1.40 12.18 14.87
C LEU A 59 -0.11 12.30 15.11
N ALA A 60 -0.68 13.48 14.85
CA ALA A 60 -2.11 13.75 15.09
C ALA A 60 -3.07 12.82 14.34
N ASN A 61 -2.67 12.30 13.19
CA ASN A 61 -3.44 11.32 12.39
C ASN A 61 -3.21 9.86 12.79
N GLY A 62 -2.47 9.62 13.88
CA GLY A 62 -2.22 8.29 14.41
C GLY A 62 -1.02 7.54 13.82
N LEU A 63 -0.32 8.12 12.82
CA LEU A 63 0.95 7.56 12.35
C LEU A 63 1.97 7.55 13.48
N GLN A 64 2.60 6.41 13.72
CA GLN A 64 3.69 6.29 14.71
C GLN A 64 5.00 6.03 13.97
N ILE A 65 6.02 6.77 14.36
CA ILE A 65 7.34 6.78 13.75
C ILE A 65 8.40 6.54 14.82
N GLU A 66 9.28 5.59 14.59
CA GLU A 66 10.49 5.36 15.36
C GLU A 66 11.69 5.46 14.41
N VAL A 67 12.61 6.40 14.64
CA VAL A 67 13.83 6.54 13.84
C VAL A 67 14.84 5.50 14.31
N LEU A 68 15.16 4.54 13.46
CA LEU A 68 16.13 3.49 13.76
C LEU A 68 17.56 3.90 13.39
N ARG A 69 17.69 4.72 12.35
CA ARG A 69 18.94 5.34 11.90
C ARG A 69 18.63 6.64 11.17
N GLU A 70 19.34 7.69 11.49
CA GLU A 70 19.26 8.95 10.77
C GLU A 70 20.11 8.91 9.49
N GLY A 71 19.59 9.51 8.42
CA GLY A 71 20.29 9.78 7.18
C GLY A 71 20.74 11.23 7.11
N ASP A 72 21.60 11.55 6.15
CA ASP A 72 22.15 12.90 5.93
C ASP A 72 22.02 13.34 4.45
N GLY A 73 21.32 12.54 3.63
CA GLY A 73 21.11 12.85 2.23
C GLY A 73 20.00 13.88 1.98
N PRO A 74 19.61 14.11 0.73
CA PRO A 74 18.51 15.00 0.40
C PRO A 74 17.17 14.43 0.88
N VAL A 75 16.22 15.33 1.17
CA VAL A 75 14.82 14.99 1.49
C VAL A 75 14.01 14.97 0.19
N PRO A 76 13.28 13.90 -0.11
CA PRO A 76 12.50 13.82 -1.34
C PRO A 76 11.27 14.73 -1.31
N ALA A 77 10.92 15.24 -2.49
CA ALA A 77 9.64 15.87 -2.74
C ALA A 77 8.56 14.81 -3.08
N ASP A 78 7.32 15.26 -3.15
CA ASP A 78 6.16 14.38 -3.36
C ASP A 78 6.14 13.68 -4.74
N ASP A 79 6.70 14.32 -5.75
CA ASP A 79 6.78 13.82 -7.13
C ASP A 79 8.10 13.11 -7.45
N ASP A 80 9.03 13.04 -6.49
CA ASP A 80 10.28 12.34 -6.67
C ASP A 80 10.11 10.81 -6.76
N TRP A 81 11.00 10.21 -7.51
CA TRP A 81 11.22 8.77 -7.47
C TRP A 81 12.28 8.43 -6.43
N VAL A 82 12.01 7.40 -5.64
CA VAL A 82 12.91 6.98 -4.57
C VAL A 82 13.20 5.49 -4.65
N GLN A 83 14.41 5.12 -4.27
CA GLN A 83 14.75 3.72 -3.97
C GLN A 83 14.62 3.48 -2.48
N ILE A 84 13.90 2.44 -2.13
CA ILE A 84 13.63 2.05 -0.75
C ILE A 84 13.85 0.56 -0.55
N HIS A 85 14.37 0.21 0.62
CA HIS A 85 14.17 -1.11 1.16
C HIS A 85 13.04 -1.06 2.20
N TYR A 86 12.24 -2.12 2.24
CA TYR A 86 11.17 -2.22 3.22
C TYR A 86 10.82 -3.66 3.55
N ARG A 87 10.24 -3.84 4.73
CA ARG A 87 9.51 -5.04 5.10
C ARG A 87 8.23 -4.65 5.84
N GLY A 88 7.18 -5.43 5.63
CA GLY A 88 5.89 -5.22 6.26
C GLY A 88 5.40 -6.47 6.97
N TRP A 89 4.77 -6.27 8.11
CA TRP A 89 4.16 -7.35 8.87
C TRP A 89 2.87 -6.89 9.57
N HIS A 90 2.02 -7.88 9.83
CA HIS A 90 0.81 -7.73 10.62
C HIS A 90 1.16 -7.47 12.09
N VAL A 91 0.20 -6.98 12.89
CA VAL A 91 0.44 -6.73 14.33
C VAL A 91 0.75 -8.00 15.13
N ASP A 92 0.38 -9.18 14.62
CA ASP A 92 0.72 -10.49 15.18
C ASP A 92 2.14 -10.96 14.84
N GLY A 93 2.90 -10.18 14.05
CA GLY A 93 4.27 -10.46 13.67
C GLY A 93 4.45 -11.28 12.37
N ARG A 94 3.37 -11.71 11.72
CA ARG A 94 3.46 -12.39 10.41
C ARG A 94 3.92 -11.38 9.35
N GLU A 95 5.10 -11.65 8.76
CA GLU A 95 5.64 -10.86 7.66
C GLU A 95 4.90 -11.17 6.36
N PHE A 96 4.49 -10.14 5.61
CA PHE A 96 3.82 -10.30 4.34
C PHE A 96 4.65 -9.80 3.16
N GLU A 97 5.64 -8.93 3.39
CA GLU A 97 6.49 -8.38 2.33
C GLU A 97 7.89 -8.06 2.86
N ASN A 98 8.94 -8.28 2.03
CA ASN A 98 10.32 -8.01 2.42
C ASN A 98 11.24 -7.87 1.20
N SER A 99 11.63 -6.65 0.86
CA SER A 99 12.53 -6.34 -0.25
C SER A 99 13.97 -6.76 0.02
N TRP A 100 14.41 -6.77 1.30
CA TRP A 100 15.74 -7.29 1.63
C TRP A 100 15.86 -8.79 1.32
N ARG A 101 14.79 -9.57 1.54
CA ARG A 101 14.77 -11.00 1.21
C ARG A 101 14.76 -11.23 -0.30
N LYS A 102 14.15 -10.33 -1.07
CA LYS A 102 14.16 -10.37 -2.54
C LYS A 102 15.53 -9.99 -3.12
N GLY A 103 16.39 -9.33 -2.34
CA GLY A 103 17.74 -8.93 -2.74
C GLY A 103 17.81 -7.64 -3.55
N GLU A 104 16.69 -6.95 -3.75
CA GLU A 104 16.63 -5.72 -4.55
C GLU A 104 15.71 -4.67 -3.90
N PRO A 105 16.09 -3.37 -3.93
CA PRO A 105 15.23 -2.30 -3.48
C PRO A 105 14.06 -2.06 -4.45
N ALA A 106 12.96 -1.55 -3.92
CA ALA A 106 11.87 -1.06 -4.75
C ALA A 106 12.13 0.37 -5.21
N THR A 107 11.79 0.67 -6.46
CA THR A 107 11.79 2.03 -6.99
C THR A 107 10.33 2.48 -7.15
N VAL A 108 9.94 3.53 -6.45
CA VAL A 108 8.55 4.03 -6.40
C VAL A 108 8.52 5.55 -6.46
N THR A 109 7.42 6.14 -6.94
CA THR A 109 7.14 7.57 -6.72
C THR A 109 6.63 7.78 -5.31
N VAL A 110 7.05 8.83 -4.63
CA VAL A 110 6.58 9.14 -3.27
C VAL A 110 5.06 9.28 -3.24
N SER A 111 4.49 10.04 -4.17
CA SER A 111 3.03 10.23 -4.31
C SER A 111 2.25 8.94 -4.65
N GLY A 112 2.89 7.94 -5.21
CA GLY A 112 2.30 6.64 -5.54
C GLY A 112 2.26 5.65 -4.37
N THR A 113 2.82 6.01 -3.21
CA THR A 113 2.84 5.14 -2.04
C THR A 113 1.59 5.31 -1.17
N ILE A 114 1.38 4.38 -0.22
CA ILE A 114 0.29 4.50 0.76
C ILE A 114 0.47 5.78 1.61
N PRO A 115 -0.64 6.39 2.10
CA PRO A 115 -0.59 7.72 2.73
C PRO A 115 0.44 7.85 3.87
N GLY A 116 0.59 6.82 4.70
CA GLY A 116 1.56 6.83 5.81
C GLY A 116 3.01 6.84 5.34
N TRP A 117 3.33 6.12 4.25
CA TRP A 117 4.67 6.15 3.66
C TRP A 117 4.96 7.50 3.01
N ARG A 118 4.02 8.02 2.21
CA ARG A 118 4.14 9.34 1.59
C ARG A 118 4.47 10.41 2.62
N GLN A 119 3.72 10.44 3.73
CA GLN A 119 3.95 11.39 4.80
C GLN A 119 5.32 11.22 5.47
N ALA A 120 5.76 10.00 5.69
CA ALA A 120 7.08 9.73 6.27
C ALA A 120 8.21 10.13 5.31
N LEU A 121 8.14 9.71 4.04
CA LEU A 121 9.19 9.90 3.05
C LEU A 121 9.50 11.37 2.78
N VAL A 122 8.51 12.26 2.70
CA VAL A 122 8.73 13.70 2.48
C VAL A 122 9.30 14.43 3.71
N SER A 123 9.47 13.75 4.83
CA SER A 123 9.94 14.34 6.08
C SER A 123 11.33 13.84 6.53
N ILE A 124 11.94 12.92 5.78
CA ILE A 124 13.20 12.30 6.17
C ILE A 124 14.28 12.42 5.08
N PRO A 125 15.53 12.61 5.44
CA PRO A 125 16.64 12.59 4.49
C PRO A 125 16.95 11.15 4.00
N ALA A 126 17.47 11.03 2.79
CA ALA A 126 17.99 9.77 2.28
C ALA A 126 19.08 9.20 3.22
N GLY A 127 19.13 7.88 3.34
CA GLY A 127 19.93 7.16 4.33
C GLY A 127 19.16 6.86 5.63
N THR A 128 17.98 7.45 5.84
CA THR A 128 17.18 7.22 7.06
C THR A 128 16.50 5.85 7.00
N ARG A 129 16.47 5.17 8.16
CA ARG A 129 15.71 3.94 8.39
C ARG A 129 14.71 4.15 9.52
N LEU A 130 13.46 3.83 9.25
CA LEU A 130 12.33 4.03 10.15
C LEU A 130 11.62 2.72 10.46
N LYS A 131 10.99 2.69 11.62
CA LYS A 131 9.86 1.80 11.87
C LYS A 131 8.59 2.64 11.91
N LEU A 132 7.59 2.21 11.16
CA LEU A 132 6.30 2.88 11.03
C LEU A 132 5.19 1.95 11.53
N VAL A 133 4.23 2.49 12.27
CA VAL A 133 2.98 1.81 12.59
C VAL A 133 1.85 2.66 12.02
N LEU A 134 1.16 2.10 11.05
CA LEU A 134 0.13 2.78 10.27
C LEU A 134 -1.25 2.32 10.72
N PRO A 135 -2.13 3.23 11.18
CA PRO A 135 -3.54 2.90 11.29
C PRO A 135 -4.14 2.62 9.91
N PRO A 136 -5.27 1.92 9.82
CA PRO A 136 -5.87 1.50 8.54
C PRO A 136 -5.99 2.62 7.51
N GLU A 137 -6.41 3.81 7.92
CA GLU A 137 -6.64 4.99 7.06
C GLU A 137 -5.38 5.50 6.36
N LEU A 138 -4.21 5.18 6.91
CA LEU A 138 -2.92 5.54 6.34
C LEU A 138 -2.26 4.40 5.55
N ALA A 139 -2.95 3.26 5.43
CA ALA A 139 -2.52 2.07 4.70
C ALA A 139 -3.57 1.64 3.66
N TYR A 140 -4.27 0.53 3.88
CA TYR A 140 -5.24 -0.05 2.93
C TYR A 140 -6.71 0.19 3.32
N GLY A 141 -6.96 0.87 4.44
CA GLY A 141 -8.29 1.30 4.88
C GLY A 141 -9.25 0.18 5.26
N ARG A 142 -10.55 0.54 5.29
CA ARG A 142 -11.64 -0.38 5.62
C ARG A 142 -11.69 -1.65 4.77
N PRO A 143 -11.49 -1.60 3.44
CA PRO A 143 -11.63 -2.80 2.64
C PRO A 143 -10.43 -3.74 2.75
N GLY A 144 -9.26 -3.25 3.18
CA GLY A 144 -8.01 -3.98 3.04
C GLY A 144 -7.57 -4.10 1.57
N GLY A 145 -6.70 -5.06 1.25
CA GLY A 145 -6.25 -5.31 -0.12
C GLY A 145 -5.33 -6.51 -0.24
N GLY A 146 -5.65 -7.44 -1.14
CA GLY A 146 -4.87 -8.65 -1.34
C GLY A 146 -4.82 -9.52 -0.08
N ILE A 147 -3.64 -9.63 0.54
CA ILE A 147 -3.42 -10.40 1.77
C ILE A 147 -3.63 -9.56 3.05
N ILE A 148 -3.89 -8.26 2.90
CA ILE A 148 -4.17 -7.34 4.01
C ILE A 148 -5.67 -7.34 4.28
N GLY A 149 -6.06 -7.65 5.50
CA GLY A 149 -7.46 -7.66 5.93
C GLY A 149 -8.08 -6.27 6.06
N PRO A 150 -9.42 -6.23 6.25
CA PRO A 150 -10.14 -5.00 6.50
C PRO A 150 -9.73 -4.38 7.85
N GLU A 151 -9.68 -3.05 7.94
CA GLU A 151 -9.36 -2.28 9.16
C GLU A 151 -8.04 -2.69 9.84
N GLU A 152 -7.06 -3.14 9.07
CA GLU A 152 -5.82 -3.70 9.61
C GLU A 152 -4.77 -2.62 9.86
N THR A 153 -4.24 -2.57 11.08
CA THR A 153 -3.03 -1.79 11.40
C THR A 153 -1.80 -2.54 10.89
N LEU A 154 -0.92 -1.84 10.19
CA LEU A 154 0.29 -2.44 9.62
C LEU A 154 1.55 -1.86 10.25
N VAL A 155 2.55 -2.69 10.35
CA VAL A 155 3.89 -2.32 10.82
C VAL A 155 4.86 -2.44 9.66
N PHE A 156 5.66 -1.41 9.45
CA PHE A 156 6.71 -1.42 8.42
C PHE A 156 8.05 -1.02 9.02
N GLU A 157 9.09 -1.56 8.47
CA GLU A 157 10.42 -1.01 8.53
C GLU A 157 10.78 -0.56 7.11
N LEU A 158 11.19 0.68 6.98
CA LEU A 158 11.45 1.34 5.70
C LEU A 158 12.80 2.04 5.78
N GLU A 159 13.63 1.85 4.77
CA GLU A 159 14.90 2.53 4.57
C GLU A 159 14.87 3.28 3.25
N LEU A 160 14.99 4.61 3.32
CA LEU A 160 15.12 5.46 2.14
C LEU A 160 16.59 5.47 1.70
N LEU A 161 16.87 4.85 0.56
CA LEU A 161 18.26 4.72 0.06
C LEU A 161 18.69 5.96 -0.71
N ALA A 162 17.88 6.40 -1.68
CA ALA A 162 18.22 7.50 -2.56
C ALA A 162 16.99 8.08 -3.25
N ILE A 163 17.07 9.34 -3.68
CA ILE A 163 16.24 9.91 -4.71
C ILE A 163 16.87 9.54 -6.06
N VAL A 164 16.06 9.07 -7.01
CA VAL A 164 16.52 8.61 -8.30
C VAL A 164 15.72 9.27 -9.43
N GLU A 165 16.36 9.43 -10.58
CA GLU A 165 15.60 9.77 -11.78
C GLU A 165 14.94 8.51 -12.34
N PRO A 166 13.66 8.55 -12.77
CA PRO A 166 13.05 7.43 -13.44
C PRO A 166 13.89 7.07 -14.68
N ASP A 167 14.12 5.77 -14.88
CA ASP A 167 14.73 5.28 -16.11
C ASP A 167 13.79 5.59 -17.28
N ARG A 168 13.88 6.80 -17.81
CA ARG A 168 13.18 7.15 -19.04
C ARG A 168 13.84 6.39 -20.15
N PRO A 169 13.08 5.65 -20.97
CA PRO A 169 13.62 5.16 -22.24
C PRO A 169 14.24 6.37 -22.92
N ARG A 170 15.54 6.33 -23.21
CA ARG A 170 16.18 7.40 -23.99
C ARG A 170 15.33 7.53 -25.25
N GLU A 171 14.60 8.64 -25.37
CA GLU A 171 14.10 9.04 -26.67
C GLU A 171 15.33 9.02 -27.56
N ARG A 172 15.39 8.08 -28.49
CA ARG A 172 16.43 8.10 -29.52
C ARG A 172 16.26 9.43 -30.23
N ASP A 173 17.22 10.32 -30.00
CA ASP A 173 17.23 11.61 -30.65
C ASP A 173 17.06 11.36 -32.15
N GLU A 174 15.89 11.68 -32.67
CA GLU A 174 15.47 11.42 -34.05
C GLU A 174 16.40 12.09 -35.07
N TRP A 175 17.31 12.97 -34.59
CA TRP A 175 18.30 13.68 -35.39
C TRP A 175 19.71 13.03 -35.41
N GLU A 176 19.93 11.90 -34.70
CA GLU A 176 21.15 11.10 -34.82
C GLU A 176 21.14 10.12 -36.01
N GLN A 177 20.10 10.14 -36.83
CA GLN A 177 20.11 9.39 -38.08
C GLN A 177 21.01 10.11 -39.09
N PRO A 178 22.07 9.45 -39.61
CA PRO A 178 22.88 10.03 -40.69
C PRO A 178 21.94 10.30 -41.88
N VAL A 179 21.90 11.58 -42.30
CA VAL A 179 21.13 11.99 -43.47
C VAL A 179 21.62 11.19 -44.66
N PRO A 180 20.80 10.29 -45.28
CA PRO A 180 21.26 9.56 -46.46
C PRO A 180 21.41 10.55 -47.61
N GLY A 181 22.66 10.79 -48.04
CA GLY A 181 22.90 11.49 -49.33
C GLY A 181 23.80 12.72 -49.30
N LEU A 182 24.48 13.08 -48.22
CA LEU A 182 25.54 14.08 -48.30
C LEU A 182 26.92 13.35 -48.43
N ARG A 183 27.33 13.18 -49.68
CA ARG A 183 28.72 12.93 -50.04
C ARG A 183 29.37 14.23 -50.52
#